data_0a3b5a3d521e14a4859e5bac8400d6d1
#
_entry.id   0a3b5a3d521e14a4859e5bac8400d6d1
#
_cell.length_a   1.000
_cell.length_b   1.000
_cell.length_c   1.000
_cell.angle_alpha   90.00
_cell.angle_beta   90.00
_cell.angle_gamma   90.00
#
_symmetry.space_group_name_H-M   'P 1'
#
loop_
_entity.id
_entity.type
_entity.pdbx_description
1 polymer ?
#
loop_
_entity_poly.entity_id
_entity_poly.type
_entity_poly.pdbx_seq_one_letter_code
_entity_poly.pdbx_strand_id
1 'polypeptide(L)'
;NCDVRSEINIDIPVTSEDVIFNFAAVHRTPGHPDQAYFETNIRGAENVCAFAEKFGIKKIVFTSSIAPYGAAEDLKTEETLPTPNTPYGISKLVAEKIHTIWQAKKLNERQLTIVRPGVVFGKGENGNFTRLYWGIRGGKFFYPGRKDTIKACIYVKELVRFMLYRLENHSEGVELYNCTFESAFTIEQKVE
;
A
#
# COMPACT_ATOMS: atom_id res chain seq x y z
N ASN A 1 17.49 11.33 -2.80
CA ASN A 1 16.96 10.01 -3.19
C ASN A 1 17.60 8.94 -2.33
N CYS A 2 16.79 8.07 -1.78
CA CYS A 2 17.22 6.94 -0.98
C CYS A 2 16.72 5.64 -1.64
N ASP A 3 17.62 4.65 -1.78
CA ASP A 3 17.24 3.31 -2.22
C ASP A 3 17.04 2.44 -0.98
N VAL A 4 15.78 2.06 -0.73
CA VAL A 4 15.44 1.24 0.45
C VAL A 4 16.02 -0.17 0.44
N ARG A 5 16.55 -0.65 -0.68
CA ARG A 5 17.26 -1.95 -0.77
C ARG A 5 18.60 -1.95 -0.05
N SER A 6 19.12 -0.79 0.25
CA SER A 6 20.38 -0.59 0.99
C SER A 6 20.14 0.10 2.33
N GLU A 7 21.16 0.19 3.18
CA GLU A 7 21.08 0.96 4.41
C GLU A 7 20.66 2.41 4.11
N ILE A 8 19.68 2.89 4.86
CA ILE A 8 19.13 4.23 4.68
C ILE A 8 20.06 5.25 5.34
N ASN A 9 20.67 6.08 4.52
CA ASN A 9 21.48 7.22 4.95
C ASN A 9 20.91 8.51 4.37
N ILE A 10 20.63 9.48 5.22
CA ILE A 10 20.08 10.80 4.83
C ILE A 10 20.85 11.91 5.54
N ASP A 11 21.05 13.02 4.83
CA ASP A 11 21.83 14.17 5.29
C ASP A 11 20.98 15.26 5.95
N ILE A 12 19.88 14.87 6.58
CA ILE A 12 19.02 15.78 7.35
C ILE A 12 18.95 15.34 8.80
N PRO A 13 18.77 16.25 9.75
CA PRO A 13 18.54 15.89 11.15
C PRO A 13 17.31 15.00 11.28
N VAL A 14 17.43 13.93 12.05
CA VAL A 14 16.34 13.00 12.35
C VAL A 14 16.20 12.88 13.86
N THR A 15 14.98 12.91 14.33
CA THR A 15 14.61 12.82 15.74
C THR A 15 13.61 11.70 15.99
N SER A 16 13.41 11.33 17.24
CA SER A 16 12.39 10.35 17.65
C SER A 16 10.94 10.81 17.41
N GLU A 17 10.73 12.09 17.21
CA GLU A 17 9.40 12.69 16.96
C GLU A 17 9.02 12.70 15.49
N ASP A 18 9.96 12.36 14.61
CA ASP A 18 9.69 12.26 13.18
C ASP A 18 8.80 11.05 12.86
N VAL A 19 8.14 11.11 11.72
CA VAL A 19 7.24 10.08 11.23
C VAL A 19 7.76 9.51 9.91
N ILE A 20 7.76 8.20 9.76
CA ILE A 20 8.09 7.56 8.50
C ILE A 20 6.80 7.22 7.75
N PHE A 21 6.64 7.79 6.55
CA PHE A 21 5.68 7.32 5.57
C PHE A 21 6.39 6.40 4.57
N ASN A 22 6.21 5.10 4.72
CA ASN A 22 6.83 4.12 3.84
C ASN A 22 5.95 3.82 2.62
N PHE A 23 6.26 4.47 1.48
CA PHE A 23 5.62 4.25 0.18
C PHE A 23 6.49 3.42 -0.78
N ALA A 24 7.70 3.05 -0.35
CA ALA A 24 8.64 2.36 -1.21
C ALA A 24 8.12 0.97 -1.59
N ALA A 25 7.99 0.72 -2.89
CA ALA A 25 7.59 -0.58 -3.40
C ALA A 25 7.85 -0.75 -4.90
N VAL A 26 8.14 -1.96 -5.30
CA VAL A 26 7.88 -2.44 -6.65
C VAL A 26 6.43 -2.93 -6.68
N HIS A 27 5.57 -2.34 -7.54
CA HIS A 27 4.11 -2.52 -7.45
C HIS A 27 3.40 -2.95 -8.74
N ARG A 28 4.06 -2.89 -9.91
CA ARG A 28 3.45 -3.30 -11.18
C ARG A 28 3.50 -4.81 -11.33
N THR A 29 2.35 -5.45 -11.54
CA THR A 29 2.23 -6.89 -11.75
C THR A 29 1.33 -7.17 -12.96
N PRO A 30 1.79 -7.90 -14.01
CA PRO A 30 3.19 -8.24 -14.26
C PRO A 30 4.01 -7.00 -14.66
N GLY A 31 5.32 -7.07 -14.60
CA GLY A 31 6.17 -5.94 -15.03
C GLY A 31 7.60 -6.00 -14.52
N HIS A 32 7.85 -6.85 -13.54
CA HIS A 32 9.17 -7.04 -12.96
C HIS A 32 9.44 -8.54 -12.75
N PRO A 33 10.71 -8.98 -12.71
CA PRO A 33 11.07 -10.30 -12.21
C PRO A 33 10.59 -10.48 -10.76
N ASP A 34 10.18 -11.69 -10.39
CA ASP A 34 9.66 -11.99 -9.05
C ASP A 34 10.62 -11.57 -7.93
N GLN A 35 11.92 -11.75 -8.14
CA GLN A 35 12.97 -11.34 -7.21
C GLN A 35 12.93 -9.86 -6.88
N ALA A 36 12.59 -8.97 -7.85
CA ALA A 36 12.55 -7.53 -7.63
C ALA A 36 11.50 -7.12 -6.58
N TYR A 37 10.38 -7.85 -6.49
CA TYR A 37 9.38 -7.60 -5.44
C TYR A 37 9.92 -7.95 -4.07
N PHE A 38 10.64 -9.06 -3.93
CA PHE A 38 11.20 -9.48 -2.65
C PHE A 38 12.35 -8.59 -2.21
N GLU A 39 13.28 -8.29 -3.11
CA GLU A 39 14.43 -7.42 -2.81
C GLU A 39 14.01 -6.00 -2.42
N THR A 40 13.00 -5.44 -3.08
CA THR A 40 12.58 -4.07 -2.78
C THR A 40 11.60 -4.00 -1.62
N ASN A 41 10.55 -4.85 -1.63
CA ASN A 41 9.47 -4.68 -0.67
C ASN A 41 9.82 -5.29 0.69
N ILE A 42 10.52 -6.44 0.72
CA ILE A 42 10.89 -7.11 1.97
C ILE A 42 12.12 -6.44 2.57
N ARG A 43 13.23 -6.39 1.80
CA ARG A 43 14.47 -5.78 2.29
C ARG A 43 14.29 -4.30 2.57
N GLY A 44 13.48 -3.61 1.77
CA GLY A 44 13.11 -2.22 2.03
C GLY A 44 12.38 -2.04 3.36
N ALA A 45 11.45 -2.94 3.70
CA ALA A 45 10.77 -2.91 5.00
C ALA A 45 11.75 -3.15 6.17
N GLU A 46 12.69 -4.10 6.03
CA GLU A 46 13.74 -4.35 7.03
C GLU A 46 14.60 -3.10 7.25
N ASN A 47 15.08 -2.47 6.17
CA ASN A 47 15.94 -1.29 6.25
C ASN A 47 15.19 -0.07 6.82
N VAL A 48 13.90 0.11 6.47
CA VAL A 48 13.07 1.17 7.05
C VAL A 48 12.88 0.96 8.56
N CYS A 49 12.60 -0.27 8.98
CA CYS A 49 12.46 -0.59 10.41
C CYS A 49 13.79 -0.41 11.16
N ALA A 50 14.92 -0.83 10.57
CA ALA A 50 16.26 -0.63 11.15
C ALA A 50 16.60 0.87 11.28
N PHE A 51 16.27 1.67 10.27
CA PHE A 51 16.40 3.12 10.33
C PHE A 51 15.57 3.73 11.47
N ALA A 52 14.29 3.32 11.58
CA ALA A 52 13.43 3.78 12.67
C ALA A 52 13.99 3.40 14.05
N GLU A 53 14.58 2.20 14.20
CA GLU A 53 15.24 1.78 15.44
C GLU A 53 16.48 2.61 15.75
N LYS A 54 17.33 2.85 14.76
CA LYS A 54 18.57 3.63 14.88
C LYS A 54 18.33 5.05 15.40
N PHE A 55 17.25 5.70 14.96
CA PHE A 55 16.91 7.08 15.34
C PHE A 55 15.81 7.19 16.42
N GLY A 56 15.34 6.06 16.94
CA GLY A 56 14.29 6.03 17.97
C GLY A 56 12.92 6.52 17.48
N ILE A 57 12.67 6.50 16.16
CA ILE A 57 11.40 6.91 15.59
C ILE A 57 10.29 5.98 16.07
N LYS A 58 9.18 6.57 16.50
CA LYS A 58 8.08 5.86 17.15
C LYS A 58 6.87 5.61 16.24
N LYS A 59 6.79 6.30 15.09
CA LYS A 59 5.60 6.28 14.23
C LYS A 59 5.95 5.88 12.80
N ILE A 60 5.30 4.83 12.31
CA ILE A 60 5.40 4.41 10.90
C ILE A 60 3.99 4.30 10.31
N VAL A 61 3.78 4.92 9.16
CA VAL A 61 2.63 4.70 8.28
C VAL A 61 3.10 3.91 7.06
N PHE A 62 2.66 2.66 6.95
CA PHE A 62 3.08 1.76 5.89
C PHE A 62 1.98 1.57 4.84
N THR A 63 2.29 1.86 3.59
CA THR A 63 1.39 1.58 2.47
C THR A 63 1.61 0.17 1.95
N SER A 64 0.68 -0.71 2.32
CA SER A 64 0.56 -2.05 1.79
C SER A 64 -0.32 -2.04 0.52
N SER A 65 -1.20 -3.00 0.35
CA SER A 65 -2.13 -3.17 -0.77
C SER A 65 -3.25 -4.13 -0.39
N ILE A 66 -4.33 -4.17 -1.15
CA ILE A 66 -5.31 -5.26 -1.09
C ILE A 66 -4.77 -6.57 -1.69
N ALA A 67 -3.64 -6.54 -2.40
CA ALA A 67 -3.04 -7.75 -3.02
C ALA A 67 -2.71 -8.90 -2.05
N PRO A 68 -2.40 -8.69 -0.77
CA PRO A 68 -2.33 -9.76 0.23
C PRO A 68 -3.55 -10.65 0.34
N TYR A 69 -4.75 -10.18 0.00
CA TYR A 69 -5.96 -11.02 0.02
C TYR A 69 -6.02 -12.03 -1.12
N GLY A 70 -5.18 -11.87 -2.16
CA GLY A 70 -5.28 -12.65 -3.39
C GLY A 70 -6.43 -12.20 -4.29
N ALA A 71 -6.62 -12.92 -5.39
CA ALA A 71 -7.78 -12.72 -6.26
C ALA A 71 -9.02 -13.35 -5.60
N ALA A 72 -10.09 -12.58 -5.46
CA ALA A 72 -11.33 -13.03 -4.84
C ALA A 72 -12.53 -12.29 -5.42
N GLU A 73 -13.68 -12.92 -5.40
CA GLU A 73 -14.96 -12.33 -5.82
C GLU A 73 -15.84 -11.94 -4.60
N ASP A 74 -15.50 -12.43 -3.43
CA ASP A 74 -16.18 -12.13 -2.16
C ASP A 74 -15.60 -10.88 -1.48
N LEU A 75 -16.41 -10.28 -0.62
CA LEU A 75 -16.01 -9.13 0.18
C LEU A 75 -14.86 -9.52 1.14
N LYS A 76 -13.80 -8.74 1.12
CA LYS A 76 -12.66 -8.86 2.04
C LYS A 76 -12.66 -7.73 3.05
N THR A 77 -12.53 -8.08 4.31
CA THR A 77 -12.38 -7.17 5.46
C THR A 77 -10.97 -7.28 6.04
N GLU A 78 -10.63 -6.43 6.98
CA GLU A 78 -9.35 -6.47 7.69
C GLU A 78 -9.15 -7.75 8.50
N GLU A 79 -10.23 -8.41 8.89
CA GLU A 79 -10.24 -9.71 9.58
C GLU A 79 -10.05 -10.90 8.64
N THR A 80 -10.21 -10.68 7.33
CA THR A 80 -10.03 -11.76 6.35
C THR A 80 -8.58 -12.25 6.32
N LEU A 81 -8.40 -13.57 6.43
CA LEU A 81 -7.09 -14.19 6.34
C LEU A 81 -6.46 -13.92 4.97
N PRO A 82 -5.27 -13.29 4.91
CA PRO A 82 -4.57 -13.07 3.66
C PRO A 82 -4.13 -14.37 2.99
N THR A 83 -4.42 -14.50 1.70
CA THR A 83 -4.05 -15.65 0.87
C THR A 83 -3.44 -15.18 -0.46
N PRO A 84 -2.28 -14.48 -0.42
CA PRO A 84 -1.70 -13.89 -1.62
C PRO A 84 -1.24 -14.98 -2.60
N ASN A 85 -1.51 -14.76 -3.88
CA ASN A 85 -1.18 -15.67 -4.97
C ASN A 85 -0.24 -15.03 -6.03
N THR A 86 0.31 -13.86 -5.73
CA THR A 86 1.29 -13.17 -6.57
C THR A 86 2.54 -12.80 -5.78
N PRO A 87 3.73 -12.72 -6.41
CA PRO A 87 4.96 -12.26 -5.75
C PRO A 87 4.80 -10.89 -5.10
N TYR A 88 4.07 -9.99 -5.73
CA TYR A 88 3.73 -8.69 -5.15
C TYR A 88 2.90 -8.82 -3.87
N GLY A 89 1.78 -9.56 -3.90
CA GLY A 89 0.93 -9.75 -2.73
C GLY A 89 1.68 -10.43 -1.57
N ILE A 90 2.48 -11.45 -1.88
CA ILE A 90 3.34 -12.14 -0.91
C ILE A 90 4.33 -11.15 -0.28
N SER A 91 5.06 -10.38 -1.10
CA SER A 91 6.06 -9.43 -0.61
C SER A 91 5.46 -8.33 0.27
N LYS A 92 4.27 -7.84 -0.08
CA LYS A 92 3.56 -6.84 0.74
C LYS A 92 3.10 -7.43 2.08
N LEU A 93 2.58 -8.66 2.09
CA LEU A 93 2.20 -9.33 3.35
C LEU A 93 3.41 -9.56 4.26
N VAL A 94 4.55 -9.99 3.71
CA VAL A 94 5.78 -10.15 4.50
C VAL A 94 6.25 -8.80 5.05
N ALA A 95 6.21 -7.74 4.24
CA ALA A 95 6.55 -6.39 4.69
C ALA A 95 5.63 -5.90 5.83
N GLU A 96 4.31 -6.20 5.78
CA GLU A 96 3.40 -5.91 6.92
C GLU A 96 3.87 -6.61 8.19
N LYS A 97 4.27 -7.88 8.11
CA LYS A 97 4.76 -8.64 9.28
C LYS A 97 6.06 -8.07 9.83
N ILE A 98 6.98 -7.62 8.98
CA ILE A 98 8.23 -6.97 9.40
C ILE A 98 7.92 -5.69 10.20
N HIS A 99 7.03 -4.83 9.70
CA HIS A 99 6.62 -3.62 10.41
C HIS A 99 5.89 -3.96 11.72
N THR A 100 5.05 -4.99 11.73
CA THR A 100 4.37 -5.46 12.94
C THR A 100 5.37 -5.95 14.00
N ILE A 101 6.41 -6.70 13.58
CA ILE A 101 7.49 -7.13 14.49
C ILE A 101 8.24 -5.91 15.04
N TRP A 102 8.52 -4.90 14.20
CA TRP A 102 9.14 -3.66 14.66
C TRP A 102 8.30 -2.98 15.75
N GLN A 103 6.98 -2.87 15.56
CA GLN A 103 6.09 -2.30 16.55
C GLN A 103 6.07 -3.13 17.85
N ALA A 104 5.98 -4.47 17.73
CA ALA A 104 5.89 -5.40 18.86
C ALA A 104 7.12 -5.37 19.78
N LYS A 105 8.30 -4.96 19.30
CA LYS A 105 9.50 -4.79 20.14
C LYS A 105 9.34 -3.70 21.20
N LYS A 106 8.40 -2.75 21.01
CA LYS A 106 8.12 -1.65 21.94
C LYS A 106 6.63 -1.28 21.89
N LEU A 107 5.78 -2.19 22.36
CA LEU A 107 4.32 -2.15 22.25
C LEU A 107 3.68 -0.83 22.68
N ASN A 108 4.14 -0.25 23.80
CA ASN A 108 3.54 0.97 24.36
C ASN A 108 4.19 2.27 23.87
N GLU A 109 5.22 2.18 23.02
CA GLU A 109 5.95 3.35 22.53
C GLU A 109 5.78 3.55 21.03
N ARG A 110 5.58 2.46 20.27
CA ARG A 110 5.55 2.48 18.80
C ARG A 110 4.14 2.39 18.27
N GLN A 111 3.86 3.20 17.27
CA GLN A 111 2.60 3.23 16.54
C GLN A 111 2.83 2.81 15.09
N LEU A 112 2.03 1.88 14.61
CA LEU A 112 2.08 1.40 13.24
C LEU A 112 0.69 1.48 12.61
N THR A 113 0.55 2.28 11.57
CA THR A 113 -0.64 2.30 10.72
C THR A 113 -0.33 1.61 9.40
N ILE A 114 -1.02 0.52 9.10
CA ILE A 114 -0.93 -0.20 7.82
C ILE A 114 -2.18 0.14 7.00
N VAL A 115 -1.99 0.66 5.80
CA VAL A 115 -3.10 0.86 4.87
C VAL A 115 -2.98 -0.10 3.69
N ARG A 116 -4.09 -0.74 3.34
CA ARG A 116 -4.26 -1.63 2.17
C ARG A 116 -5.14 -0.93 1.14
N PRO A 117 -4.59 -0.02 0.33
CA PRO A 117 -5.38 0.63 -0.69
C PRO A 117 -5.75 -0.34 -1.81
N GLY A 118 -6.94 -0.12 -2.40
CA GLY A 118 -7.28 -0.60 -3.72
C GLY A 118 -6.47 0.12 -4.79
N VAL A 119 -6.97 0.19 -6.01
CA VAL A 119 -6.28 0.95 -7.08
C VAL A 119 -6.29 2.44 -6.72
N VAL A 120 -5.12 2.99 -6.45
CA VAL A 120 -4.98 4.42 -6.17
C VAL A 120 -5.01 5.19 -7.49
N PHE A 121 -5.88 6.19 -7.59
CA PHE A 121 -5.99 7.02 -8.77
C PHE A 121 -5.96 8.52 -8.45
N GLY A 122 -5.63 9.34 -9.44
CA GLY A 122 -5.56 10.79 -9.32
C GLY A 122 -4.65 11.41 -10.35
N LYS A 123 -4.41 12.71 -10.23
CA LYS A 123 -3.53 13.44 -11.16
C LYS A 123 -2.10 12.87 -11.07
N GLY A 124 -1.55 12.49 -12.25
CA GLY A 124 -0.20 11.89 -12.34
C GLY A 124 -0.18 10.36 -12.27
N GLU A 125 -1.32 9.70 -12.06
CA GLU A 125 -1.43 8.25 -12.19
C GLU A 125 -1.27 7.88 -13.67
N ASN A 126 -0.34 6.98 -13.99
CA ASN A 126 -0.09 6.49 -15.36
C ASN A 126 -0.49 5.01 -15.51
N GLY A 127 -1.40 4.54 -14.69
CA GLY A 127 -1.81 3.15 -14.59
C GLY A 127 -3.12 2.84 -15.32
N ASN A 128 -3.91 1.95 -14.71
CA ASN A 128 -5.10 1.38 -15.33
C ASN A 128 -6.24 2.38 -15.54
N PHE A 129 -6.46 3.30 -14.60
CA PHE A 129 -7.54 4.29 -14.73
C PHE A 129 -7.23 5.34 -15.79
N THR A 130 -6.01 5.81 -15.86
CA THR A 130 -5.58 6.75 -16.92
C THR A 130 -5.72 6.09 -18.30
N ARG A 131 -5.32 4.82 -18.45
CA ARG A 131 -5.48 4.08 -19.71
C ARG A 131 -6.95 3.86 -20.08
N LEU A 132 -7.79 3.52 -19.09
CA LEU A 132 -9.24 3.39 -19.27
C LEU A 132 -9.84 4.71 -19.76
N TYR A 133 -9.55 5.82 -19.08
CA TYR A 133 -10.04 7.15 -19.45
C TYR A 133 -9.68 7.53 -20.90
N TRP A 134 -8.41 7.37 -21.29
CA TRP A 134 -7.98 7.69 -22.64
C TRP A 134 -8.54 6.73 -23.68
N GLY A 135 -8.73 5.46 -23.33
CA GLY A 135 -9.38 4.47 -24.20
C GLY A 135 -10.83 4.84 -24.50
N ILE A 136 -11.60 5.22 -23.48
CA ILE A 136 -13.00 5.66 -23.61
C ILE A 136 -13.05 6.95 -24.42
N ARG A 137 -12.31 7.98 -24.03
CA ARG A 137 -12.30 9.28 -24.70
C ARG A 137 -11.86 9.20 -26.19
N GLY A 138 -10.96 8.29 -26.49
CA GLY A 138 -10.47 8.07 -27.87
C GLY A 138 -11.37 7.16 -28.71
N GLY A 139 -12.51 6.69 -28.20
CA GLY A 139 -13.40 5.76 -28.90
C GLY A 139 -12.77 4.38 -29.20
N LYS A 140 -11.68 4.04 -28.53
CA LYS A 140 -10.90 2.80 -28.72
C LYS A 140 -11.06 1.81 -27.57
N PHE A 141 -11.98 2.08 -26.65
CA PHE A 141 -12.24 1.19 -25.53
C PHE A 141 -13.10 0.00 -25.97
N PHE A 142 -12.70 -1.19 -25.56
CA PHE A 142 -13.50 -2.41 -25.64
C PHE A 142 -13.35 -3.17 -24.32
N TYR A 143 -14.34 -3.96 -23.98
CA TYR A 143 -14.31 -4.80 -22.80
C TYR A 143 -13.48 -6.07 -23.07
N PRO A 144 -12.27 -6.21 -22.51
CA PRO A 144 -11.42 -7.39 -22.75
C PRO A 144 -11.90 -8.64 -21.97
N GLY A 145 -12.95 -8.50 -21.16
CA GLY A 145 -13.45 -9.55 -20.27
C GLY A 145 -14.80 -9.19 -19.68
N ARG A 146 -15.04 -9.67 -18.46
CA ARG A 146 -16.29 -9.44 -17.71
C ARG A 146 -16.52 -7.94 -17.46
N LYS A 147 -17.73 -7.50 -17.69
CA LYS A 147 -18.19 -6.11 -17.47
C LYS A 147 -18.60 -5.84 -16.03
N ASP A 148 -19.05 -6.88 -15.34
CA ASP A 148 -19.52 -6.89 -13.96
C ASP A 148 -18.39 -6.91 -12.93
N THR A 149 -17.13 -6.91 -13.37
CA THR A 149 -15.97 -6.87 -12.48
C THR A 149 -15.95 -5.59 -11.66
N ILE A 150 -15.88 -5.73 -10.34
CA ILE A 150 -15.71 -4.64 -9.39
C ILE A 150 -14.22 -4.45 -9.11
N LYS A 151 -13.74 -3.21 -9.25
CA LYS A 151 -12.38 -2.86 -8.85
C LYS A 151 -12.41 -1.88 -7.68
N ALA A 152 -11.99 -2.34 -6.53
CA ALA A 152 -11.74 -1.50 -5.38
C ALA A 152 -10.73 -0.40 -5.74
N CYS A 153 -11.05 0.84 -5.45
CA CYS A 153 -10.21 2.00 -5.76
C CYS A 153 -10.36 3.09 -4.72
N ILE A 154 -9.38 3.99 -4.66
CA ILE A 154 -9.39 5.17 -3.80
C ILE A 154 -8.73 6.35 -4.49
N TYR A 155 -9.26 7.55 -4.29
CA TYR A 155 -8.62 8.77 -4.74
C TYR A 155 -7.40 9.10 -3.88
N VAL A 156 -6.28 9.44 -4.52
CA VAL A 156 -5.00 9.63 -3.81
C VAL A 156 -5.08 10.66 -2.67
N LYS A 157 -5.84 11.76 -2.86
CA LYS A 157 -5.98 12.77 -1.79
C LYS A 157 -6.78 12.26 -0.60
N GLU A 158 -7.78 11.39 -0.81
CA GLU A 158 -8.53 10.79 0.29
C GLU A 158 -7.66 9.79 1.07
N LEU A 159 -6.84 9.00 0.36
CA LEU A 159 -5.87 8.12 1.01
C LEU A 159 -4.89 8.91 1.89
N VAL A 160 -4.33 10.02 1.37
CA VAL A 160 -3.42 10.88 2.14
C VAL A 160 -4.13 11.52 3.35
N ARG A 161 -5.34 12.05 3.16
CA ARG A 161 -6.14 12.60 4.27
C ARG A 161 -6.40 11.58 5.36
N PHE A 162 -6.74 10.36 4.96
CA PHE A 162 -6.96 9.27 5.89
C PHE A 162 -5.69 8.92 6.67
N MET A 163 -4.54 8.80 6.00
CA MET A 163 -3.26 8.55 6.68
C MET A 163 -2.92 9.63 7.70
N LEU A 164 -3.08 10.90 7.34
CA LEU A 164 -2.83 12.03 8.26
C LEU A 164 -3.82 12.01 9.42
N TYR A 165 -5.11 11.77 9.16
CA TYR A 165 -6.11 11.65 10.21
C TYR A 165 -5.78 10.53 11.19
N ARG A 166 -5.35 9.34 10.71
CA ARG A 166 -4.95 8.23 11.60
C ARG A 166 -3.69 8.54 12.38
N LEU A 167 -2.73 9.24 11.79
CA LEU A 167 -1.53 9.68 12.49
C LEU A 167 -1.85 10.57 13.72
N GLU A 168 -2.84 11.45 13.59
CA GLU A 168 -3.30 12.32 14.67
C GLU A 168 -4.21 11.61 15.68
N ASN A 169 -4.96 10.60 15.24
CA ASN A 169 -5.98 9.90 16.02
C ASN A 169 -5.68 8.41 16.19
N HIS A 170 -4.40 8.03 16.23
CA HIS A 170 -3.98 6.65 16.43
C HIS A 170 -4.45 6.14 17.80
N SER A 171 -5.10 4.98 17.82
CA SER A 171 -5.63 4.44 19.08
C SER A 171 -4.56 3.75 19.90
N GLU A 172 -4.01 2.67 19.41
CA GLU A 172 -2.91 1.92 20.07
C GLU A 172 -2.30 0.87 19.13
N GLY A 173 -1.00 0.57 19.32
CA GLY A 173 -0.34 -0.59 18.74
C GLY A 173 -0.28 -0.61 17.21
N VAL A 174 -0.89 -1.62 16.61
CA VAL A 174 -0.97 -1.80 15.15
C VAL A 174 -2.39 -1.58 14.68
N GLU A 175 -2.56 -0.66 13.75
CA GLU A 175 -3.82 -0.44 13.05
C GLU A 175 -3.70 -0.89 11.60
N LEU A 176 -4.72 -1.60 11.10
CA LEU A 176 -4.82 -2.06 9.72
C LEU A 176 -6.14 -1.59 9.12
N TYR A 177 -6.07 -1.01 7.90
CA TYR A 177 -7.24 -0.48 7.21
C TYR A 177 -7.24 -0.82 5.73
N ASN A 178 -8.36 -1.31 5.23
CA ASN A 178 -8.65 -1.36 3.80
C ASN A 178 -9.09 0.03 3.34
N CYS A 179 -8.38 0.57 2.36
CA CYS A 179 -8.64 1.91 1.86
C CYS A 179 -9.24 1.85 0.46
N THR A 180 -10.56 1.83 0.41
CA THR A 180 -11.35 1.79 -0.84
C THR A 180 -12.60 2.64 -0.68
N PHE A 181 -13.21 3.07 -1.80
CA PHE A 181 -14.54 3.64 -1.73
C PHE A 181 -15.55 2.54 -1.41
N GLU A 182 -16.57 2.91 -0.64
CA GLU A 182 -17.65 2.03 -0.24
C GLU A 182 -18.52 1.59 -1.43
N SER A 183 -18.73 2.46 -2.41
CA SER A 183 -19.49 2.17 -3.61
C SER A 183 -18.68 1.34 -4.60
N ALA A 184 -19.10 0.10 -4.74
CA ALA A 184 -18.51 -0.86 -5.67
C ALA A 184 -19.09 -0.71 -7.06
N PHE A 185 -18.59 0.23 -7.87
CA PHE A 185 -18.98 0.32 -9.28
C PHE A 185 -18.33 -0.78 -10.11
N THR A 186 -19.13 -1.43 -10.94
CA THR A 186 -18.64 -2.35 -11.98
C THR A 186 -17.83 -1.61 -13.05
N ILE A 187 -17.07 -2.34 -13.86
CA ILE A 187 -16.35 -1.73 -14.99
C ILE A 187 -17.33 -1.06 -15.94
N GLU A 188 -18.50 -1.66 -16.20
CA GLU A 188 -19.55 -1.09 -17.05
C GLU A 188 -20.02 0.27 -16.52
N GLN A 189 -20.40 0.34 -15.24
CA GLN A 189 -20.82 1.58 -14.58
C GLN A 189 -19.74 2.67 -14.50
N LYS A 190 -18.48 2.31 -14.65
CA LYS A 190 -17.37 3.29 -14.70
C LYS A 190 -17.12 3.83 -16.10
N VAL A 191 -17.67 3.18 -17.12
CA VAL A 191 -17.50 3.53 -18.54
C VAL A 191 -18.65 4.40 -19.03
N GLU A 192 -19.87 4.21 -18.51
CA GLU A 192 -21.02 5.06 -18.72
C GLU A 192 -20.86 6.45 -18.05
#